data_02f765a699c8b6371d56c5c7a036ff0a
#
_entry.id   02f765a699c8b6371d56c5c7a036ff0a
#
_cell.length_a   1.000
_cell.length_b   1.000
_cell.length_c   1.000
_cell.angle_alpha   90.00
_cell.angle_beta   90.00
_cell.angle_gamma   90.00
#
_symmetry.space_group_name_H-M   'P 1'
#
loop_
_entity.id
_entity.type
_entity.pdbx_description
1 polymer ?
#
loop_
_entity_poly.entity_id
_entity_poly.type
_entity_poly.pdbx_seq_one_letter_code
_entity_poly.pdbx_strand_id
1 'polypeptide(L)'
;REVLAQVGAEVAGVSVTGFGADGLPLDRQGQPLYPMISWHCSRTLPQRDWLNTQISPLEIYSITGYHNYPINTINRLRWLREHAPQALDRAYRWLMVQDYMVYRLTGTFSTEATIASTTMAFDLRTRTWSERLLGIVGVSPAIFPPIAEPGSVLGHVSRSAAEQTGLPAGT
;
A
#
# COMPACT_ATOMS: atom_id res chain seq x y z
N ARG A 1 -7.32 -0.69 23.48
CA ARG A 1 -7.22 -0.53 24.94
C ARG A 1 -8.08 -1.55 25.69
N GLU A 2 -9.35 -1.69 25.35
CA GLU A 2 -10.26 -2.63 26.01
C GLU A 2 -9.77 -4.08 25.94
N VAL A 3 -9.33 -4.54 24.76
CA VAL A 3 -8.80 -5.90 24.58
C VAL A 3 -7.54 -6.12 25.42
N LEU A 4 -6.61 -5.17 25.42
CA LEU A 4 -5.37 -5.26 26.20
C LEU A 4 -5.65 -5.33 27.71
N ALA A 5 -6.63 -4.56 28.20
CA ALA A 5 -7.04 -4.61 29.59
C ALA A 5 -7.65 -5.96 30.02
N GLN A 6 -8.26 -6.67 29.07
CA GLN A 6 -8.87 -7.99 29.34
C GLN A 6 -7.86 -9.14 29.29
N VAL A 7 -6.82 -9.05 28.45
CA VAL A 7 -5.87 -10.12 28.25
C VAL A 7 -4.91 -10.31 29.43
N GLY A 8 -4.59 -9.23 30.16
CA GLY A 8 -3.71 -9.27 31.33
C GLY A 8 -2.32 -9.88 31.11
N ALA A 9 -1.94 -10.09 29.85
CA ALA A 9 -0.70 -10.71 29.44
C ALA A 9 0.27 -9.66 28.87
N GLU A 10 1.55 -9.96 28.99
CA GLU A 10 2.61 -9.15 28.36
C GLU A 10 2.53 -9.30 26.84
N VAL A 11 2.50 -8.16 26.10
CA VAL A 11 2.46 -8.15 24.64
C VAL A 11 3.89 -8.20 24.11
N ALA A 12 4.28 -9.34 23.54
CA ALA A 12 5.59 -9.56 22.97
C ALA A 12 5.76 -9.03 21.54
N GLY A 13 4.65 -8.83 20.82
CA GLY A 13 4.68 -8.33 19.45
C GLY A 13 3.30 -8.03 18.90
N VAL A 14 3.27 -7.24 17.82
CA VAL A 14 2.05 -6.86 17.09
C VAL A 14 2.24 -7.16 15.62
N SER A 15 1.26 -7.80 15.01
CA SER A 15 1.18 -8.04 13.57
C SER A 15 -0.09 -7.40 13.00
N VAL A 16 0.01 -6.87 11.79
CA VAL A 16 -1.13 -6.28 11.09
C VAL A 16 -1.43 -7.11 9.85
N THR A 17 -2.67 -7.50 9.68
CA THR A 17 -3.18 -8.13 8.48
C THR A 17 -4.33 -7.31 7.90
N GLY A 18 -4.55 -7.43 6.60
CA GLY A 18 -5.63 -6.73 5.90
C GLY A 18 -5.83 -7.29 4.51
N PHE A 19 -6.81 -6.75 3.81
CA PHE A 19 -7.02 -7.05 2.40
C PHE A 19 -6.15 -6.14 1.53
N GLY A 20 -5.68 -6.67 0.40
CA GLY A 20 -4.86 -5.93 -0.56
C GLY A 20 -5.63 -4.87 -1.33
N ALA A 21 -4.93 -4.20 -2.22
CA ALA A 21 -5.41 -3.24 -3.21
C ALA A 21 -5.77 -1.84 -2.70
N ASP A 22 -6.28 -1.67 -1.47
CA ASP A 22 -6.59 -0.35 -0.92
C ASP A 22 -5.35 0.33 -0.36
N GLY A 23 -5.11 1.57 -0.78
CA GLY A 23 -3.95 2.34 -0.36
C GLY A 23 -4.17 3.84 -0.53
N LEU A 24 -3.20 4.62 -0.07
CA LEU A 24 -3.27 6.08 -0.11
C LEU A 24 -1.89 6.73 -0.27
N PRO A 25 -1.82 7.89 -0.94
CA PRO A 25 -0.61 8.68 -1.01
C PRO A 25 -0.41 9.48 0.28
N LEU A 26 0.82 9.49 0.78
CA LEU A 26 1.23 10.18 2.00
C LEU A 26 2.35 11.17 1.70
N ASP A 27 2.36 12.29 2.41
CA ASP A 27 3.50 13.20 2.43
C ASP A 27 4.64 12.68 3.32
N ARG A 28 5.73 13.47 3.45
CA ARG A 28 6.90 13.12 4.29
C ARG A 28 6.57 13.04 5.78
N GLN A 29 5.52 13.70 6.22
CA GLN A 29 5.02 13.68 7.60
C GLN A 29 4.00 12.55 7.83
N GLY A 30 3.73 11.72 6.80
CA GLY A 30 2.78 10.63 6.86
C GLY A 30 1.32 11.08 6.86
N GLN A 31 1.05 12.32 6.41
CA GLN A 31 -0.31 12.82 6.28
C GLN A 31 -0.92 12.39 4.94
N PRO A 32 -2.17 11.93 4.94
CA PRO A 32 -2.87 11.58 3.71
C PRO A 32 -3.02 12.77 2.76
N LEU A 33 -2.62 12.60 1.51
CA LEU A 33 -2.77 13.59 0.44
C LEU A 33 -4.06 13.40 -0.37
N TYR A 34 -4.67 12.23 -0.25
CA TYR A 34 -5.97 11.90 -0.82
C TYR A 34 -6.64 10.81 0.04
N PRO A 35 -7.98 10.81 0.15
CA PRO A 35 -8.70 9.74 0.84
C PRO A 35 -8.46 8.37 0.19
N MET A 36 -8.42 7.32 1.00
CA MET A 36 -8.32 5.95 0.50
C MET A 36 -9.53 5.62 -0.39
N ILE A 37 -9.27 5.13 -1.60
CA ILE A 37 -10.31 4.66 -2.51
C ILE A 37 -10.60 3.20 -2.18
N SER A 38 -11.80 2.93 -1.67
CA SER A 38 -12.24 1.58 -1.31
C SER A 38 -12.30 0.64 -2.51
N TRP A 39 -12.00 -0.63 -2.30
CA TRP A 39 -12.12 -1.68 -3.31
C TRP A 39 -13.56 -1.88 -3.81
N HIS A 40 -14.57 -1.48 -3.03
CA HIS A 40 -15.97 -1.45 -3.46
C HIS A 40 -16.27 -0.33 -4.47
N CYS A 41 -15.38 0.66 -4.62
CA CYS A 41 -15.64 1.81 -5.48
C CYS A 41 -15.39 1.47 -6.96
N SER A 42 -16.42 1.63 -7.77
CA SER A 42 -16.39 1.31 -9.21
C SER A 42 -15.76 2.40 -10.09
N ARG A 43 -15.30 3.52 -9.50
CA ARG A 43 -14.76 4.68 -10.27
C ARG A 43 -13.58 4.35 -11.19
N THR A 44 -12.88 3.26 -10.94
CA THR A 44 -11.68 2.84 -11.68
C THR A 44 -11.96 1.87 -12.83
N LEU A 45 -13.22 1.58 -13.14
CA LEU A 45 -13.61 0.76 -14.29
C LEU A 45 -13.06 1.32 -15.62
N PRO A 46 -13.19 2.63 -15.93
CA PRO A 46 -12.63 3.19 -17.17
C PRO A 46 -11.10 3.04 -17.24
N GLN A 47 -10.39 3.19 -16.11
CA GLN A 47 -8.93 3.06 -16.08
C GLN A 47 -8.49 1.62 -16.29
N ARG A 48 -9.24 0.64 -15.77
CA ARG A 48 -9.02 -0.78 -16.05
C ARG A 48 -9.14 -1.06 -17.55
N ASP A 49 -10.19 -0.56 -18.20
CA ASP A 49 -10.42 -0.78 -19.63
C ASP A 49 -9.36 -0.07 -20.47
N TRP A 50 -9.03 1.18 -20.10
CA TRP A 50 -7.95 1.92 -20.74
C TRP A 50 -6.61 1.18 -20.63
N LEU A 51 -6.23 0.68 -19.46
CA LEU A 51 -4.96 -0.03 -19.29
C LEU A 51 -4.86 -1.26 -20.19
N ASN A 52 -5.95 -1.99 -20.40
CA ASN A 52 -6.02 -3.13 -21.32
C ASN A 52 -5.82 -2.74 -22.80
N THR A 53 -5.94 -1.45 -23.16
CA THR A 53 -5.58 -0.95 -24.51
C THR A 53 -4.11 -0.58 -24.62
N GLN A 54 -3.40 -0.36 -23.51
CA GLN A 54 -2.00 0.05 -23.49
C GLN A 54 -1.02 -1.13 -23.39
N ILE A 55 -1.46 -2.22 -22.81
CA ILE A 55 -0.67 -3.43 -22.58
C ILE A 55 -1.60 -4.64 -22.57
N SER A 56 -1.14 -5.76 -23.17
CA SER A 56 -1.97 -6.95 -23.24
C SER A 56 -2.21 -7.60 -21.87
N PRO A 57 -3.40 -8.20 -21.63
CA PRO A 57 -3.67 -8.92 -20.38
C PRO A 57 -2.65 -10.03 -20.09
N LEU A 58 -2.14 -10.71 -21.14
CA LEU A 58 -1.12 -11.73 -21.00
C LEU A 58 0.21 -11.16 -20.49
N GLU A 59 0.60 -9.99 -21.00
CA GLU A 59 1.81 -9.31 -20.55
C GLU A 59 1.68 -8.82 -19.10
N ILE A 60 0.54 -8.23 -18.71
CA ILE A 60 0.23 -7.89 -17.33
C ILE A 60 0.40 -9.12 -16.44
N TYR A 61 -0.24 -10.23 -16.81
CA TYR A 61 -0.18 -11.47 -16.04
C TYR A 61 1.25 -12.02 -15.95
N SER A 62 2.03 -11.94 -17.02
CA SER A 62 3.41 -12.43 -17.04
C SER A 62 4.35 -11.65 -16.11
N ILE A 63 4.05 -10.38 -15.86
CA ILE A 63 4.81 -9.52 -14.94
C ILE A 63 4.32 -9.71 -13.49
N THR A 64 3.00 -9.70 -13.28
CA THR A 64 2.40 -9.51 -11.96
C THR A 64 1.78 -10.77 -11.37
N GLY A 65 1.48 -11.80 -12.17
CA GLY A 65 0.67 -12.95 -11.77
C GLY A 65 -0.83 -12.62 -11.56
N TYR A 66 -1.26 -11.41 -11.89
CA TYR A 66 -2.63 -10.94 -11.68
C TYR A 66 -3.36 -10.62 -12.98
N HIS A 67 -4.67 -10.87 -13.00
CA HIS A 67 -5.56 -10.25 -13.97
C HIS A 67 -5.82 -8.78 -13.60
N ASN A 68 -6.09 -7.96 -14.63
CA ASN A 68 -6.44 -6.56 -14.40
C ASN A 68 -7.87 -6.42 -13.88
N TYR A 69 -8.04 -6.44 -12.57
CA TYR A 69 -9.31 -6.13 -11.91
C TYR A 69 -9.42 -4.63 -11.60
N PRO A 70 -10.63 -4.05 -11.63
CA PRO A 70 -10.83 -2.63 -11.30
C PRO A 70 -10.28 -2.25 -9.92
N ILE A 71 -10.29 -3.19 -8.98
CA ILE A 71 -9.84 -3.00 -7.60
C ILE A 71 -8.32 -2.86 -7.46
N ASN A 72 -7.52 -3.28 -8.44
CA ASN A 72 -6.07 -3.21 -8.31
C ASN A 72 -5.58 -1.76 -8.19
N THR A 73 -4.59 -1.57 -7.34
CA THR A 73 -4.03 -0.25 -7.02
C THR A 73 -3.60 0.53 -8.26
N ILE A 74 -3.04 -0.12 -9.28
CA ILE A 74 -2.57 0.54 -10.50
C ILE A 74 -3.68 1.33 -11.21
N ASN A 75 -4.92 0.85 -11.18
CA ASN A 75 -6.07 1.55 -11.76
C ASN A 75 -6.45 2.79 -10.94
N ARG A 76 -6.25 2.75 -9.60
CA ARG A 76 -6.44 3.90 -8.71
C ARG A 76 -5.37 4.95 -8.92
N LEU A 77 -4.13 4.54 -9.13
CA LEU A 77 -3.03 5.45 -9.46
C LEU A 77 -3.30 6.17 -10.78
N ARG A 78 -3.78 5.45 -11.80
CA ARG A 78 -4.20 6.07 -13.07
C ARG A 78 -5.35 7.05 -12.86
N TRP A 79 -6.37 6.66 -12.10
CA TRP A 79 -7.48 7.55 -11.77
C TRP A 79 -7.01 8.81 -11.04
N LEU A 80 -6.13 8.68 -10.06
CA LEU A 80 -5.55 9.83 -9.34
C LEU A 80 -4.73 10.72 -10.27
N ARG A 81 -3.98 10.14 -11.21
CA ARG A 81 -3.22 10.89 -12.20
C ARG A 81 -4.13 11.77 -13.07
N GLU A 82 -5.33 11.30 -13.36
CA GLU A 82 -6.32 12.03 -14.17
C GLU A 82 -7.12 13.08 -13.39
N HIS A 83 -7.47 12.80 -12.12
CA HIS A 83 -8.45 13.59 -11.38
C HIS A 83 -7.86 14.35 -10.19
N ALA A 84 -6.70 13.94 -9.67
CA ALA A 84 -6.04 14.56 -8.54
C ALA A 84 -4.51 14.43 -8.65
N PRO A 85 -3.88 14.88 -9.76
CA PRO A 85 -2.45 14.65 -10.02
C PRO A 85 -1.57 15.22 -8.91
N GLN A 86 -1.95 16.33 -8.31
CA GLN A 86 -1.21 16.96 -7.20
C GLN A 86 -1.04 16.04 -5.98
N ALA A 87 -1.94 15.08 -5.77
CA ALA A 87 -1.82 14.11 -4.69
C ALA A 87 -0.66 13.12 -4.95
N LEU A 88 -0.46 12.72 -6.21
CA LEU A 88 0.66 11.86 -6.60
C LEU A 88 1.98 12.64 -6.71
N ASP A 89 1.94 13.88 -7.21
CA ASP A 89 3.14 14.71 -7.38
C ASP A 89 3.78 15.10 -6.04
N ARG A 90 2.97 15.24 -4.99
CA ARG A 90 3.41 15.52 -3.62
C ARG A 90 3.66 14.25 -2.79
N ALA A 91 3.29 13.07 -3.31
CA ALA A 91 3.42 11.82 -2.57
C ALA A 91 4.89 11.51 -2.27
N TYR A 92 5.20 11.38 -0.99
CA TYR A 92 6.47 10.80 -0.54
C TYR A 92 6.39 9.28 -0.57
N ARG A 93 5.27 8.70 -0.09
CA ARG A 93 5.02 7.26 -0.14
C ARG A 93 3.55 6.95 -0.44
N TRP A 94 3.36 5.86 -1.16
CA TRP A 94 2.10 5.16 -1.27
C TRP A 94 2.11 3.99 -0.30
N LEU A 95 1.19 3.93 0.63
CA LEU A 95 1.03 2.79 1.53
C LEU A 95 -0.31 2.09 1.33
N MET A 96 -0.29 0.77 1.41
CA MET A 96 -1.50 -0.04 1.50
C MET A 96 -2.07 0.08 2.92
N VAL A 97 -3.34 -0.28 3.11
CA VAL A 97 -4.04 -0.05 4.40
C VAL A 97 -3.28 -0.66 5.59
N GLN A 98 -2.81 -1.89 5.48
CA GLN A 98 -2.05 -2.55 6.54
C GLN A 98 -0.65 -1.94 6.72
N ASP A 99 0.00 -1.54 5.64
CA ASP A 99 1.30 -0.84 5.70
C ASP A 99 1.14 0.53 6.40
N TYR A 100 0.02 1.21 6.13
CA TYR A 100 -0.30 2.46 6.82
C TYR A 100 -0.54 2.24 8.32
N MET A 101 -1.18 1.14 8.71
CA MET A 101 -1.32 0.80 10.14
C MET A 101 0.03 0.51 10.79
N VAL A 102 0.92 -0.23 10.12
CA VAL A 102 2.30 -0.45 10.60
C VAL A 102 3.04 0.88 10.73
N TYR A 103 2.96 1.75 9.71
CA TYR A 103 3.54 3.09 9.78
C TYR A 103 3.01 3.89 10.98
N ARG A 104 1.69 3.85 11.24
CA ARG A 104 1.08 4.56 12.38
C ARG A 104 1.58 4.03 13.73
N LEU A 105 1.93 2.75 13.81
CA LEU A 105 2.48 2.13 15.01
C LEU A 105 3.98 2.44 15.20
N THR A 106 4.76 2.40 14.11
CA THR A 106 6.23 2.37 14.19
C THR A 106 6.93 3.60 13.61
N GLY A 107 6.26 4.35 12.73
CA GLY A 107 6.88 5.39 11.91
C GLY A 107 7.65 4.87 10.68
N THR A 108 7.66 3.56 10.43
CA THR A 108 8.42 2.95 9.33
C THR A 108 7.57 2.83 8.07
N PHE A 109 8.08 3.36 6.95
CA PHE A 109 7.47 3.16 5.63
C PHE A 109 7.99 1.86 5.02
N SER A 110 7.19 0.83 4.99
CA SER A 110 7.50 -0.46 4.36
C SER A 110 6.25 -1.14 3.84
N THR A 111 6.44 -2.13 2.99
CA THR A 111 5.43 -3.11 2.57
C THR A 111 6.12 -4.48 2.49
N GLU A 112 5.37 -5.53 2.16
CA GLU A 112 5.93 -6.85 1.91
C GLU A 112 5.39 -7.41 0.58
N ALA A 113 6.05 -8.45 0.05
CA ALA A 113 5.82 -8.92 -1.31
C ALA A 113 4.40 -9.41 -1.59
N THR A 114 3.71 -10.05 -0.60
CA THR A 114 2.36 -10.57 -0.83
C THR A 114 1.34 -9.44 -0.96
N ILE A 115 1.52 -8.37 -0.18
CA ILE A 115 0.70 -7.16 -0.28
C ILE A 115 1.07 -6.36 -1.54
N ALA A 116 2.36 -6.18 -1.81
CA ALA A 116 2.83 -5.51 -3.01
C ALA A 116 2.25 -6.15 -4.30
N SER A 117 2.14 -7.48 -4.35
CA SER A 117 1.58 -8.19 -5.50
C SER A 117 0.14 -7.81 -5.82
N THR A 118 -0.68 -7.50 -4.82
CA THR A 118 -2.09 -7.11 -5.00
C THR A 118 -2.25 -5.76 -5.70
N THR A 119 -1.19 -4.95 -5.74
CA THR A 119 -1.20 -3.64 -6.39
C THR A 119 -1.29 -3.73 -7.91
N MET A 120 -0.89 -4.85 -8.49
CA MET A 120 -0.63 -5.04 -9.92
C MET A 120 0.45 -4.07 -10.45
N ALA A 121 1.32 -3.59 -9.56
CA ALA A 121 2.48 -2.75 -9.88
C ALA A 121 3.81 -3.42 -9.47
N PHE A 122 3.74 -4.63 -8.92
CA PHE A 122 4.88 -5.42 -8.47
C PHE A 122 5.25 -6.47 -9.53
N ASP A 123 6.53 -6.54 -9.90
CA ASP A 123 7.06 -7.57 -10.79
C ASP A 123 7.51 -8.79 -9.96
N LEU A 124 6.85 -9.92 -10.17
CA LEU A 124 7.11 -11.15 -9.42
C LEU A 124 8.48 -11.77 -9.72
N ARG A 125 9.05 -11.51 -10.90
CA ARG A 125 10.35 -12.10 -11.30
C ARG A 125 11.51 -11.39 -10.67
N THR A 126 11.46 -10.05 -10.69
CA THR A 126 12.51 -9.21 -10.10
C THR A 126 12.30 -8.92 -8.62
N ARG A 127 11.07 -9.16 -8.12
CA ARG A 127 10.61 -8.82 -6.77
C ARG A 127 10.77 -7.33 -6.46
N THR A 128 10.51 -6.50 -7.46
CA THR A 128 10.59 -5.03 -7.38
C THR A 128 9.34 -4.37 -7.96
N TRP A 129 9.22 -3.07 -7.79
CA TRP A 129 8.17 -2.29 -8.43
C TRP A 129 8.40 -2.21 -9.93
N SER A 130 7.39 -2.52 -10.74
CA SER A 130 7.47 -2.57 -12.20
C SER A 130 7.52 -1.16 -12.80
N GLU A 131 8.72 -0.75 -13.25
CA GLU A 131 8.90 0.52 -13.97
C GLU A 131 8.02 0.58 -15.23
N ARG A 132 7.86 -0.56 -15.92
CA ARG A 132 7.04 -0.65 -17.12
C ARG A 132 5.57 -0.33 -16.85
N LEU A 133 4.95 -1.01 -15.88
CA LEU A 133 3.52 -0.82 -15.58
C LEU A 133 3.27 0.55 -14.96
N LEU A 134 4.12 0.99 -14.05
CA LEU A 134 4.01 2.29 -13.42
C LEU A 134 4.26 3.44 -14.41
N GLY A 135 5.19 3.26 -15.36
CA GLY A 135 5.42 4.21 -16.44
C GLY A 135 4.20 4.39 -17.35
N ILE A 136 3.48 3.31 -17.67
CA ILE A 136 2.23 3.38 -18.46
C ILE A 136 1.19 4.26 -17.76
N VAL A 137 1.02 4.11 -16.45
CA VAL A 137 0.03 4.91 -15.69
C VAL A 137 0.54 6.29 -15.26
N GLY A 138 1.80 6.63 -15.59
CA GLY A 138 2.39 7.94 -15.32
C GLY A 138 2.77 8.14 -13.86
N VAL A 139 3.22 7.09 -13.16
CA VAL A 139 3.59 7.12 -11.74
C VAL A 139 5.02 6.63 -11.55
N SER A 140 5.80 7.34 -10.74
CA SER A 140 7.17 6.94 -10.41
C SER A 140 7.17 5.77 -9.41
N PRO A 141 8.01 4.73 -9.59
CA PRO A 141 8.24 3.70 -8.59
C PRO A 141 8.74 4.25 -7.25
N ALA A 142 9.36 5.43 -7.25
CA ALA A 142 9.92 6.06 -6.05
C ALA A 142 8.90 6.40 -4.97
N ILE A 143 7.60 6.48 -5.31
CA ILE A 143 6.57 6.70 -4.30
C ILE A 143 6.23 5.44 -3.49
N PHE A 144 6.66 4.28 -3.93
CA PHE A 144 6.42 3.05 -3.18
C PHE A 144 7.49 2.81 -2.11
N PRO A 145 7.11 2.21 -0.98
CA PRO A 145 8.05 1.92 0.09
C PRO A 145 9.00 0.77 -0.27
N PRO A 146 10.10 0.61 0.47
CA PRO A 146 10.91 -0.61 0.42
C PRO A 146 10.07 -1.86 0.72
N ILE A 147 10.43 -2.97 0.09
CA ILE A 147 9.78 -4.26 0.27
C ILE A 147 10.58 -5.05 1.30
N ALA A 148 9.93 -5.37 2.41
CA ALA A 148 10.51 -6.19 3.49
C ALA A 148 10.14 -7.66 3.31
N GLU A 149 10.87 -8.55 3.95
CA GLU A 149 10.50 -9.96 4.00
C GLU A 149 9.32 -10.16 4.97
N PRO A 150 8.30 -10.97 4.59
CA PRO A 150 7.19 -11.29 5.47
C PRO A 150 7.68 -11.87 6.80
N GLY A 151 7.07 -11.42 7.89
CA GLY A 151 7.44 -11.86 9.25
C GLY A 151 8.67 -11.18 9.84
N SER A 152 9.34 -10.27 9.11
CA SER A 152 10.42 -9.49 9.66
C SER A 152 9.92 -8.38 10.61
N VAL A 153 10.74 -8.01 11.59
CA VAL A 153 10.45 -6.88 12.47
C VAL A 153 10.66 -5.58 11.69
N LEU A 154 9.58 -4.81 11.51
CA LEU A 154 9.58 -3.55 10.76
C LEU A 154 9.89 -2.34 11.64
N GLY A 155 9.82 -2.49 12.96
CA GLY A 155 10.05 -1.43 13.92
C GLY A 155 9.43 -1.77 15.26
N HIS A 156 9.44 -0.80 16.15
CA HIS A 156 8.86 -0.92 17.48
C HIS A 156 7.73 0.08 17.67
N VAL A 157 6.76 -0.25 18.52
CA VAL A 157 5.65 0.64 18.84
C VAL A 157 6.20 1.95 19.41
N SER A 158 5.94 3.04 18.71
CA SER A 158 6.38 4.37 19.11
C SER A 158 5.67 4.84 20.38
N ARG A 159 6.26 5.80 21.10
CA ARG A 159 5.65 6.39 22.29
C ARG A 159 4.26 6.97 21.98
N SER A 160 4.12 7.69 20.88
CA SER A 160 2.83 8.27 20.47
C SER A 160 1.79 7.19 20.14
N ALA A 161 2.19 6.11 19.48
CA ALA A 161 1.30 4.98 19.21
C ALA A 161 0.89 4.27 20.52
N ALA A 162 1.82 4.10 21.46
CA ALA A 162 1.54 3.51 22.77
C ALA A 162 0.49 4.33 23.55
N GLU A 163 0.62 5.66 23.56
CA GLU A 163 -0.35 6.57 24.19
C GLU A 163 -1.75 6.46 23.58
N GLN A 164 -1.84 6.28 22.24
CA GLN A 164 -3.11 6.18 21.53
C GLN A 164 -3.76 4.80 21.67
N THR A 165 -2.97 3.73 21.63
CA THR A 165 -3.46 2.34 21.56
C THR A 165 -3.52 1.64 22.91
N GLY A 166 -2.65 2.02 23.85
CA GLY A 166 -2.40 1.30 25.10
C GLY A 166 -1.40 0.15 24.94
N LEU A 167 -0.84 -0.07 23.77
CA LEU A 167 0.28 -1.02 23.58
C LEU A 167 1.51 -0.54 24.33
N PRO A 168 2.35 -1.44 24.85
CA PRO A 168 3.63 -1.02 25.45
C PRO A 168 4.53 -0.38 24.39
N ALA A 169 5.16 0.74 24.73
CA ALA A 169 6.17 1.33 23.86
C ALA A 169 7.39 0.39 23.76
N GLY A 170 7.92 0.24 22.57
CA GLY A 170 9.08 -0.64 22.33
C GLY A 170 8.71 -2.10 22.02
N THR A 171 7.41 -2.45 22.03
CA THR A 171 6.93 -3.76 21.57
C THR A 171 7.26 -3.97 20.11
#